data_ddb6a4f3a4ca5cb8c038420e8cf6b96b
#
_entry.id   ddb6a4f3a4ca5cb8c038420e8cf6b96b
#
_cell.length_a   1.000
_cell.length_b   1.000
_cell.length_c   1.000
_cell.angle_alpha   90.00
_cell.angle_beta   90.00
_cell.angle_gamma   90.00
#
_symmetry.space_group_name_H-M   'P 1'
#
loop_
_entity.id
_entity.type
_entity.pdbx_description
1 polymer ?
#
loop_
_entity_poly.entity_id
_entity_poly.type
_entity_poly.pdbx_seq_one_letter_code
_entity_poly.pdbx_strand_id
1 'polypeptide(L)'
;MLLTIVERVHFVSHNPDLRKELRLKIAVTAWMSGTKGLASELAKQGEIAEQMGFHSFWLPENHFGDHRSLPAPLMLLSAVAATTSRIGLGSTSYLLPIRNPILAAEEVAVLDRLSGGRVILGVGRGVQPAMFDVFDIPVKEKR
;
A
#
# COMPACT_ATOMS: atom_id res chain seq x y z
N MET A 1 -7.71 12.55 8.70
CA MET A 1 -6.45 11.79 8.87
C MET A 1 -6.82 10.45 9.48
N LEU A 2 -6.85 9.39 8.68
CA LEU A 2 -7.11 8.03 9.18
C LEU A 2 -5.76 7.45 9.61
N LEU A 3 -5.53 7.38 10.92
CA LEU A 3 -4.35 6.74 11.49
C LEU A 3 -4.63 5.24 11.54
N THR A 4 -4.05 4.47 10.62
CA THR A 4 -4.16 3.02 10.67
C THR A 4 -2.97 2.48 11.44
N ILE A 5 -3.23 1.92 12.63
CA ILE A 5 -2.21 1.19 13.39
C ILE A 5 -2.12 -0.20 12.76
N VAL A 6 -1.03 -0.47 12.08
CA VAL A 6 -0.73 -1.79 11.53
C VAL A 6 0.33 -2.44 12.41
N GLU A 7 -0.09 -3.50 13.07
CA GLU A 7 0.67 -4.51 13.80
C GLU A 7 1.16 -4.21 15.22
N ARG A 8 0.40 -4.80 16.14
CA ARG A 8 0.94 -5.31 17.38
C ARG A 8 1.28 -6.79 17.17
N VAL A 9 2.50 -7.09 16.79
CA VAL A 9 2.99 -8.48 16.84
C VAL A 9 3.22 -8.82 18.31
N HIS A 10 2.31 -9.57 18.91
CA HIS A 10 2.54 -10.16 20.25
C HIS A 10 3.46 -11.36 20.09
N PHE A 11 4.75 -11.14 20.16
CA PHE A 11 5.70 -12.22 20.43
C PHE A 11 5.81 -12.38 21.95
N VAL A 12 5.19 -13.41 22.50
CA VAL A 12 5.45 -13.82 23.87
C VAL A 12 6.75 -14.62 23.85
N SER A 13 7.89 -13.94 23.92
CA SER A 13 9.18 -14.59 24.09
C SER A 13 9.57 -14.60 25.57
N HIS A 14 9.94 -15.77 26.07
CA HIS A 14 10.56 -15.96 27.39
C HIS A 14 12.04 -15.53 27.39
N ASN A 15 12.61 -15.15 26.25
CA ASN A 15 13.98 -14.68 26.13
C ASN A 15 14.05 -13.16 26.37
N PRO A 16 14.75 -12.68 27.40
CA PRO A 16 14.87 -11.25 27.71
C PRO A 16 15.58 -10.44 26.63
N ASP A 17 16.44 -11.05 25.80
CA ASP A 17 17.15 -10.36 24.72
C ASP A 17 16.26 -10.02 23.52
N LEU A 18 15.16 -10.75 23.33
CA LEU A 18 14.16 -10.47 22.30
C LEU A 18 13.15 -9.37 22.69
N ARG A 19 13.17 -8.93 23.95
CA ARG A 19 12.32 -7.81 24.42
C ARG A 19 12.84 -6.43 24.03
N LYS A 20 14.06 -6.34 23.52
CA LYS A 20 14.75 -5.05 23.27
C LYS A 20 14.26 -4.27 22.05
N GLU A 21 13.40 -4.83 21.18
CA GLU A 21 13.01 -4.15 19.93
C GLU A 21 11.53 -4.25 19.54
N LEU A 22 10.62 -4.29 20.49
CA LEU A 22 9.20 -4.04 20.17
C LEU A 22 8.97 -2.53 19.99
N ARG A 23 9.53 -1.96 18.94
CA ARG A 23 9.16 -0.60 18.53
C ARG A 23 7.82 -0.68 17.81
N LEU A 24 6.85 0.07 18.30
CA LEU A 24 5.57 0.27 17.65
C LEU A 24 5.83 0.83 16.24
N LYS A 25 5.42 0.10 15.20
CA LYS A 25 5.49 0.57 13.82
C LYS A 25 4.17 1.26 13.48
N ILE A 26 4.24 2.55 13.24
CA ILE A 26 3.05 3.34 12.89
C ILE A 26 3.08 3.61 11.40
N ALA A 27 1.99 3.27 10.73
CA ALA A 27 1.77 3.54 9.31
C ALA A 27 0.78 4.68 9.11
N VAL A 28 0.86 5.32 7.95
CA VAL A 28 -0.09 6.34 7.54
C VAL A 28 -0.59 6.04 6.12
N THR A 29 -1.86 6.32 5.85
CA THR A 29 -2.39 6.30 4.49
C THR A 29 -2.40 7.71 3.91
N ALA A 30 -2.45 7.83 2.58
CA ALA A 30 -2.66 9.12 1.93
C ALA A 30 -3.88 9.84 2.53
N TRP A 31 -3.68 11.15 2.76
CA TRP A 31 -4.74 12.00 3.32
C TRP A 31 -5.22 12.96 2.27
N MET A 32 -5.99 13.19 1.66
CA MET A 32 -6.40 14.15 0.62
C MET A 32 -5.61 14.01 -0.67
N SER A 33 -6.31 13.76 -1.72
CA SER A 33 -5.75 13.81 -3.07
C SER A 33 -6.63 14.70 -3.95
N GLY A 34 -5.99 15.66 -4.60
CA GLY A 34 -6.61 16.43 -5.67
C GLY A 34 -6.66 15.63 -6.96
N THR A 35 -7.36 16.15 -7.96
CA THR A 35 -7.42 15.52 -9.29
C THR A 35 -6.23 15.87 -10.17
N LYS A 36 -5.56 16.98 -9.88
CA LYS A 36 -4.40 17.46 -10.65
C LYS A 36 -3.12 17.23 -9.87
N GLY A 37 -2.10 16.69 -10.54
CA GLY A 37 -0.81 16.49 -9.92
C GLY A 37 -0.78 15.39 -8.86
N LEU A 38 -1.65 14.37 -8.97
CA LEU A 38 -1.77 13.29 -8.00
C LEU A 38 -0.42 12.66 -7.62
N ALA A 39 0.45 12.41 -8.59
CA ALA A 39 1.76 11.81 -8.31
C ALA A 39 2.65 12.72 -7.45
N SER A 40 2.73 14.02 -7.76
CA SER A 40 3.50 14.99 -6.98
C SER A 40 2.92 15.21 -5.58
N GLU A 41 1.60 15.18 -5.46
CA GLU A 41 0.92 15.29 -4.18
C GLU A 41 1.20 14.09 -3.28
N LEU A 42 1.10 12.87 -3.81
CA LEU A 42 1.42 11.65 -3.06
C LEU A 42 2.90 11.55 -2.71
N ALA A 43 3.79 11.94 -3.64
CA ALA A 43 5.22 12.03 -3.37
C ALA A 43 5.49 12.98 -2.20
N LYS A 44 4.87 14.17 -2.20
CA LYS A 44 5.00 15.13 -1.09
C LYS A 44 4.47 14.62 0.24
N GLN A 45 3.34 13.92 0.22
CA GLN A 45 2.80 13.28 1.44
C GLN A 45 3.74 12.19 1.96
N GLY A 46 4.33 11.39 1.08
CA GLY A 46 5.34 10.38 1.44
C GLY A 46 6.59 10.99 2.07
N GLU A 47 7.10 12.10 1.50
CA GLU A 47 8.22 12.84 2.09
C GLU A 47 7.90 13.35 3.50
N ILE A 48 6.73 13.96 3.68
CA ILE A 48 6.29 14.45 4.99
C ILE A 48 6.16 13.29 5.98
N ALA A 49 5.55 12.18 5.57
CA ALA A 49 5.43 10.99 6.41
C ALA A 49 6.79 10.42 6.82
N GLU A 50 7.75 10.38 5.88
CA GLU A 50 9.12 9.97 6.18
C GLU A 50 9.83 10.91 7.17
N GLN A 51 9.67 12.23 6.99
CA GLN A 51 10.24 13.25 7.90
C GLN A 51 9.64 13.17 9.30
N MET A 52 8.36 12.86 9.39
CA MET A 52 7.66 12.65 10.67
C MET A 52 8.00 11.32 11.35
N GLY A 53 8.77 10.44 10.69
CA GLY A 53 9.21 9.17 11.26
C GLY A 53 8.18 8.05 11.21
N PHE A 54 7.17 8.13 10.35
CA PHE A 54 6.27 7.00 10.10
C PHE A 54 7.05 5.82 9.50
N HIS A 55 6.66 4.61 9.90
CA HIS A 55 7.29 3.39 9.41
C HIS A 55 6.96 3.12 7.94
N SER A 56 5.73 3.36 7.53
CA SER A 56 5.27 3.08 6.18
C SER A 56 4.12 3.99 5.74
N PHE A 57 4.08 4.24 4.42
CA PHE A 57 3.03 4.99 3.73
C PHE A 57 2.22 4.03 2.87
N TRP A 58 0.89 4.08 3.00
CA TRP A 58 0.00 3.10 2.39
C TRP A 58 -1.00 3.74 1.44
N LEU A 59 -1.27 3.05 0.32
CA LEU A 59 -2.34 3.42 -0.59
C LEU A 59 -3.39 2.32 -0.68
N PRO A 60 -4.68 2.68 -0.61
CA PRO A 60 -5.76 1.76 -0.93
C PRO A 60 -5.85 1.54 -2.44
N GLU A 61 -6.55 0.48 -2.84
CA GLU A 61 -6.98 0.30 -4.22
C GLU A 61 -8.49 0.37 -4.29
N ASN A 62 -8.99 1.27 -5.13
CA ASN A 62 -10.42 1.41 -5.42
C ASN A 62 -10.63 1.86 -6.87
N HIS A 63 -11.68 1.34 -7.46
CA HIS A 63 -12.02 1.51 -8.87
C HIS A 63 -13.38 2.17 -9.03
N PHE A 64 -13.61 2.82 -10.18
CA PHE A 64 -14.90 3.36 -10.61
C PHE A 64 -15.59 4.29 -9.61
N GLY A 65 -14.82 4.93 -8.75
CA GLY A 65 -15.30 5.94 -7.83
C GLY A 65 -15.24 7.34 -8.43
N ASP A 66 -15.23 8.32 -7.56
CA ASP A 66 -15.01 9.71 -7.93
C ASP A 66 -13.51 10.00 -8.20
N HIS A 67 -13.18 11.28 -8.32
CA HIS A 67 -11.80 11.75 -8.52
C HIS A 67 -10.79 11.32 -7.45
N ARG A 68 -11.23 10.71 -6.35
CA ARG A 68 -10.37 10.19 -5.27
C ARG A 68 -10.03 8.72 -5.44
N SER A 69 -10.49 8.08 -6.51
CA SER A 69 -10.17 6.69 -6.79
C SER A 69 -8.67 6.50 -7.10
N LEU A 70 -8.09 5.48 -6.53
CA LEU A 70 -6.68 5.09 -6.70
C LEU A 70 -6.62 3.67 -7.29
N PRO A 71 -6.83 3.52 -8.62
CA PRO A 71 -6.97 2.19 -9.24
C PRO A 71 -5.64 1.45 -9.44
N ALA A 72 -4.51 2.13 -9.30
CA ALA A 72 -3.18 1.57 -9.55
C ALA A 72 -2.20 1.94 -8.41
N PRO A 73 -2.35 1.39 -7.20
CA PRO A 73 -1.56 1.81 -6.04
C PRO A 73 -0.05 1.61 -6.23
N LEU A 74 0.40 0.56 -6.92
CA LEU A 74 1.85 0.34 -7.14
C LEU A 74 2.45 1.40 -8.06
N MET A 75 1.73 1.82 -9.11
CA MET A 75 2.15 2.90 -10.00
C MET A 75 2.27 4.23 -9.23
N LEU A 76 1.32 4.51 -8.34
CA LEU A 76 1.33 5.72 -7.53
C LEU A 76 2.42 5.69 -6.44
N LEU A 77 2.66 4.52 -5.85
CA LEU A 77 3.75 4.32 -4.89
C LEU A 77 5.14 4.49 -5.53
N SER A 78 5.29 4.30 -6.84
CA SER A 78 6.56 4.58 -7.50
C SER A 78 6.94 6.06 -7.48
N ALA A 79 5.95 6.96 -7.50
CA ALA A 79 6.21 8.39 -7.31
C ALA A 79 6.70 8.70 -5.89
N VAL A 80 6.15 8.04 -4.89
CA VAL A 80 6.62 8.14 -3.50
C VAL A 80 8.02 7.52 -3.35
N ALA A 81 8.26 6.39 -4.01
CA ALA A 81 9.57 5.73 -4.01
C ALA A 81 10.69 6.65 -4.50
N ALA A 82 10.40 7.44 -5.53
CA ALA A 82 11.36 8.33 -6.18
C ALA A 82 11.81 9.51 -5.29
N THR A 83 11.01 9.89 -4.29
CA THR A 83 11.27 11.06 -3.44
C THR A 83 11.58 10.70 -1.99
N THR A 84 11.54 9.43 -1.64
CA THR A 84 11.80 8.92 -0.29
C THR A 84 12.90 7.86 -0.28
N SER A 85 13.52 7.61 0.86
CA SER A 85 14.65 6.68 0.97
C SER A 85 14.50 5.60 2.03
N ARG A 86 13.60 5.76 3.00
CA ARG A 86 13.48 4.87 4.17
C ARG A 86 12.08 4.33 4.39
N ILE A 87 11.05 5.15 4.17
CA ILE A 87 9.66 4.79 4.48
C ILE A 87 9.21 3.58 3.66
N GLY A 88 8.58 2.60 4.32
CA GLY A 88 7.97 1.46 3.65
C GLY A 88 6.80 1.89 2.76
N LEU A 89 6.59 1.19 1.65
CA LEU A 89 5.58 1.50 0.63
C LEU A 89 4.54 0.39 0.60
N GLY A 90 3.38 0.66 1.17
CA GLY A 90 2.33 -0.33 1.40
C GLY A 90 1.12 -0.21 0.48
N SER A 91 0.53 -1.35 0.12
CA SER A 91 -0.80 -1.41 -0.51
C SER A 91 -1.83 -2.02 0.44
N THR A 92 -3.03 -1.37 0.56
CA THR A 92 -4.10 -1.89 1.42
C THR A 92 -5.48 -1.74 0.76
N SER A 93 -5.85 -2.68 -0.09
CA SER A 93 -5.16 -3.90 -0.52
C SER A 93 -4.91 -3.86 -2.02
N TYR A 94 -3.86 -4.53 -2.49
CA TYR A 94 -3.67 -4.81 -3.90
C TYR A 94 -4.60 -5.96 -4.32
N LEU A 95 -5.51 -5.71 -5.27
CA LEU A 95 -6.60 -6.63 -5.61
C LEU A 95 -6.14 -7.67 -6.62
N LEU A 96 -5.72 -8.85 -6.14
CA LEU A 96 -5.21 -9.92 -7.00
C LEU A 96 -6.24 -10.50 -8.00
N PRO A 97 -7.54 -10.68 -7.64
CA PRO A 97 -8.47 -11.36 -8.56
C PRO A 97 -8.71 -10.64 -9.89
N ILE A 98 -8.43 -9.35 -9.98
CA ILE A 98 -8.62 -8.56 -11.21
C ILE A 98 -7.36 -8.50 -12.08
N ARG A 99 -6.32 -9.29 -11.76
CA ARG A 99 -5.01 -9.20 -12.41
C ARG A 99 -4.50 -10.53 -12.93
N ASN A 100 -3.70 -10.46 -13.97
CA ASN A 100 -2.85 -11.59 -14.32
C ASN A 100 -1.77 -11.74 -13.22
N PRO A 101 -1.62 -12.93 -12.61
CA PRO A 101 -0.71 -13.11 -11.47
C PRO A 101 0.77 -12.93 -11.83
N ILE A 102 1.16 -13.23 -13.08
CA ILE A 102 2.54 -13.03 -13.53
C ILE A 102 2.84 -11.53 -13.63
N LEU A 103 1.96 -10.77 -14.29
CA LEU A 103 2.12 -9.32 -14.40
C LEU A 103 2.10 -8.66 -13.02
N ALA A 104 1.23 -9.10 -12.13
CA ALA A 104 1.20 -8.60 -10.76
C ALA A 104 2.52 -8.81 -10.02
N ALA A 105 3.13 -9.99 -10.17
CA ALA A 105 4.44 -10.28 -9.56
C ALA A 105 5.55 -9.42 -10.16
N GLU A 106 5.54 -9.20 -11.47
CA GLU A 106 6.51 -8.34 -12.16
C GLU A 106 6.39 -6.87 -11.71
N GLU A 107 5.17 -6.32 -11.63
CA GLU A 107 4.91 -4.96 -11.16
C GLU A 107 5.42 -4.76 -9.72
N VAL A 108 5.15 -5.71 -8.82
CA VAL A 108 5.65 -5.69 -7.44
C VAL A 108 7.18 -5.73 -7.42
N ALA A 109 7.79 -6.62 -8.19
CA ALA A 109 9.25 -6.75 -8.24
C ALA A 109 9.92 -5.49 -8.80
N VAL A 110 9.31 -4.84 -9.78
CA VAL A 110 9.81 -3.55 -10.32
C VAL A 110 9.76 -2.47 -9.26
N LEU A 111 8.63 -2.31 -8.57
CA LEU A 111 8.51 -1.31 -7.50
C LEU A 111 9.48 -1.60 -6.35
N ASP A 112 9.67 -2.88 -5.98
CA ASP A 112 10.59 -3.26 -4.93
C ASP A 112 12.03 -2.89 -5.28
N ARG A 113 12.46 -3.14 -6.51
CA ARG A 113 13.77 -2.72 -7.01
C ARG A 113 13.92 -1.19 -7.07
N LEU A 114 12.90 -0.47 -7.56
CA LEU A 114 12.91 1.00 -7.62
C LEU A 114 13.00 1.63 -6.23
N SER A 115 12.39 1.00 -5.25
CA SER A 115 12.37 1.50 -3.88
C SER A 115 13.55 1.03 -3.03
N GLY A 116 14.38 0.09 -3.52
CA GLY A 116 15.47 -0.50 -2.73
C GLY A 116 14.98 -1.45 -1.64
N GLY A 117 13.95 -2.28 -1.94
CA GLY A 117 13.46 -3.32 -1.02
C GLY A 117 12.48 -2.81 0.04
N ARG A 118 11.71 -1.74 -0.25
CA ARG A 118 10.80 -1.12 0.73
C ARG A 118 9.33 -1.49 0.54
N VAL A 119 8.98 -2.38 -0.38
CA VAL A 119 7.58 -2.73 -0.66
C VAL A 119 6.99 -3.57 0.46
N ILE A 120 5.78 -3.25 0.86
CA ILE A 120 4.94 -4.03 1.79
C ILE A 120 3.65 -4.36 1.04
N LEU A 121 3.57 -5.58 0.51
CA LEU A 121 2.43 -5.98 -0.31
C LEU A 121 1.28 -6.48 0.57
N GLY A 122 0.26 -5.64 0.75
CA GLY A 122 -1.02 -6.08 1.30
C GLY A 122 -1.96 -6.49 0.16
N VAL A 123 -2.37 -7.75 0.14
CA VAL A 123 -3.25 -8.30 -0.90
C VAL A 123 -4.69 -8.44 -0.42
N GLY A 124 -5.63 -8.32 -1.34
CA GLY A 124 -7.04 -8.48 -1.05
C GLY A 124 -7.81 -9.07 -2.22
N ARG A 125 -9.00 -9.57 -1.91
CA ARG A 125 -9.91 -10.11 -2.95
C ARG A 125 -10.84 -9.06 -3.55
N GLY A 126 -10.97 -7.91 -2.91
CA GLY A 126 -12.03 -6.94 -3.23
C GLY A 126 -13.39 -7.34 -2.64
N VAL A 127 -14.29 -6.35 -2.53
CA VAL A 127 -15.61 -6.50 -1.90
C VAL A 127 -16.77 -5.97 -2.75
N GLN A 128 -16.51 -5.18 -3.78
CA GLN A 128 -17.54 -4.53 -4.58
C GLN A 128 -17.95 -5.44 -5.76
N PRO A 129 -19.20 -5.96 -5.80
CA PRO A 129 -19.66 -6.82 -6.89
C PRO A 129 -19.52 -6.17 -8.27
N ALA A 130 -19.92 -4.91 -8.40
CA ALA A 130 -19.85 -4.17 -9.66
C ALA A 130 -18.42 -4.09 -10.24
N MET A 131 -17.39 -4.09 -9.41
CA MET A 131 -16.00 -4.13 -9.86
C MET A 131 -15.71 -5.44 -10.61
N PHE A 132 -16.16 -6.56 -10.07
CA PHE A 132 -15.91 -7.86 -10.68
C PHE A 132 -16.65 -8.03 -12.00
N ASP A 133 -17.85 -7.45 -12.09
CA ASP A 133 -18.64 -7.49 -13.34
C ASP A 133 -17.93 -6.71 -14.46
N VAL A 134 -17.37 -5.54 -14.14
CA VAL A 134 -16.62 -4.72 -15.11
C VAL A 134 -15.31 -5.39 -15.56
N PHE A 135 -14.63 -6.12 -14.66
CA PHE A 135 -13.42 -6.88 -14.98
C PHE A 135 -13.68 -8.29 -15.50
N ASP A 136 -14.96 -8.65 -15.74
CA ASP A 136 -15.39 -9.97 -16.21
C ASP A 136 -14.85 -11.13 -15.36
N ILE A 137 -14.85 -10.96 -14.04
CA ILE A 137 -14.38 -11.95 -13.08
C ILE A 137 -15.56 -12.70 -12.48
N PRO A 138 -15.70 -14.01 -12.73
CA PRO A 138 -16.80 -14.80 -12.19
C PRO A 138 -16.86 -14.77 -10.65
N VAL A 139 -18.05 -14.52 -10.10
CA VAL A 139 -18.26 -14.42 -8.63
C VAL A 139 -17.79 -15.68 -7.89
N LYS A 140 -17.89 -16.86 -8.54
CA LYS A 140 -17.46 -18.13 -7.97
C LYS A 140 -15.95 -18.28 -7.77
N GLU A 141 -15.16 -17.51 -8.50
CA GLU A 141 -13.69 -17.52 -8.42
C GLU A 141 -13.13 -16.55 -7.35
N LYS A 142 -14.02 -15.87 -6.64
CA LYS A 142 -13.67 -14.92 -5.56
C LYS A 142 -13.33 -15.60 -4.22
N ARG A 143 -13.31 -16.91 -4.12
CA ARG A 143 -13.11 -17.66 -2.86
C ARG A 143 -11.67 -18.08 -2.68
#